data_4a7741df7fc5037b18ed68b1278d4a43
#
_entry.id   4a7741df7fc5037b18ed68b1278d4a43
#
_cell.length_a   1.000
_cell.length_b   1.000
_cell.length_c   1.000
_cell.angle_alpha   90.00
_cell.angle_beta   90.00
_cell.angle_gamma   90.00
#
_symmetry.space_group_name_H-M   'P 1'
#
loop_
_entity.id
_entity.type
_entity.pdbx_description
1 polymer ?
#
loop_
_entity_poly.entity_id
_entity_poly.type
_entity_poly.pdbx_seq_one_letter_code
_entity_poly.pdbx_strand_id
1 'polypeptide(L)'
;MSPPTETLQRISRLAPLAELLARLDAVAVPVAARNVELAAAVGATLAADVAAPADLPPAAAAIRDGWAVASELVLDAGSYAPVPLSPLPIWVETGGAMPARTDAVLPVDAVTVTKAGAEALASVAPGEGVMAAGADAAKGSVLRRAGERLRPSDAAVLRAAGIASVSVRAPRVKIFCASVPTRSHADTISPIVARAIEAEGGVAQVAQAASLESALLDRGSDAIVAIGGTGTGKRDASVKTLARIGKVEIHGFGIAPGETAAFGIANSHPVLLLPGRLDAALSVFLVVGRAMLKRLAGCGDADPAIPVKLAKKVASTVGLAEVVLIRLGENGAEPLGTGVFSLQALARADGWILLPPESEGLAAGAIAEMRLLP
;
A
#
# COMPACT_ATOMS: atom_id res chain seq x y z
N MET A 1 -19.71 51.31 -18.02
CA MET A 1 -18.47 50.60 -17.75
C MET A 1 -18.72 49.14 -18.13
N SER A 2 -18.10 48.65 -19.21
CA SER A 2 -18.15 47.23 -19.53
C SER A 2 -17.46 46.44 -18.39
N PRO A 3 -18.03 45.31 -17.96
CA PRO A 3 -17.36 44.47 -16.94
C PRO A 3 -15.98 44.05 -17.47
N PRO A 4 -14.96 43.98 -16.63
CA PRO A 4 -13.63 43.53 -17.03
C PRO A 4 -13.77 42.19 -17.71
N THR A 5 -13.22 42.03 -18.88
CA THR A 5 -13.17 40.77 -19.63
C THR A 5 -12.40 39.77 -18.77
N GLU A 6 -13.10 38.87 -18.08
CA GLU A 6 -12.46 37.82 -17.31
C GLU A 6 -11.55 37.04 -18.22
N THR A 7 -10.25 37.17 -18.01
CA THR A 7 -9.25 36.46 -18.80
C THR A 7 -9.39 34.96 -18.52
N LEU A 8 -9.75 34.18 -19.54
CA LEU A 8 -9.88 32.71 -19.43
C LEU A 8 -8.56 32.10 -18.96
N GLN A 9 -8.62 30.99 -18.25
CA GLN A 9 -7.44 30.16 -17.95
C GLN A 9 -6.85 29.67 -19.26
N ARG A 10 -5.52 29.67 -19.39
CA ARG A 10 -4.81 29.21 -20.59
C ARG A 10 -3.73 28.21 -20.21
N ILE A 11 -3.66 27.12 -20.98
CA ILE A 11 -2.58 26.17 -20.93
C ILE A 11 -1.59 26.57 -22.00
N SER A 12 -0.39 26.99 -21.61
CA SER A 12 0.65 27.45 -22.52
C SER A 12 1.47 26.29 -23.10
N ARG A 13 1.64 25.24 -22.34
CA ARG A 13 2.30 23.98 -22.74
C ARG A 13 1.84 22.83 -21.90
N LEU A 14 2.08 21.61 -22.37
CA LEU A 14 1.94 20.40 -21.57
C LEU A 14 3.32 20.03 -21.01
N ALA A 15 3.45 20.02 -19.69
CA ALA A 15 4.69 19.64 -19.03
C ALA A 15 4.90 18.12 -19.13
N PRO A 16 6.07 17.64 -19.55
CA PRO A 16 6.38 16.21 -19.56
C PRO A 16 6.23 15.59 -18.17
N LEU A 17 5.82 14.32 -18.11
CA LEU A 17 5.63 13.59 -16.84
C LEU A 17 6.88 13.64 -15.96
N ALA A 18 8.08 13.49 -16.53
CA ALA A 18 9.33 13.52 -15.77
C ALA A 18 9.56 14.89 -15.08
N GLU A 19 9.24 16.02 -15.76
CA GLU A 19 9.32 17.35 -15.16
C GLU A 19 8.33 17.51 -14.01
N LEU A 20 7.10 17.02 -14.20
CA LEU A 20 6.06 17.06 -13.18
C LEU A 20 6.46 16.26 -11.94
N LEU A 21 6.98 15.04 -12.11
CA LEU A 21 7.44 14.21 -11.00
C LEU A 21 8.63 14.83 -10.27
N ALA A 22 9.58 15.45 -10.98
CA ALA A 22 10.70 16.16 -10.36
C ALA A 22 10.24 17.38 -9.53
N ARG A 23 9.21 18.12 -10.01
CA ARG A 23 8.61 19.22 -9.23
C ARG A 23 7.88 18.71 -8.01
N LEU A 24 7.18 17.60 -8.14
CA LEU A 24 6.51 16.95 -7.03
C LEU A 24 7.52 16.49 -5.96
N ASP A 25 8.66 15.91 -6.36
CA ASP A 25 9.75 15.50 -5.46
C ASP A 25 10.31 16.67 -4.63
N ALA A 26 10.38 17.84 -5.23
CA ALA A 26 10.89 19.03 -4.56
C ALA A 26 9.92 19.60 -3.50
N VAL A 27 8.64 19.26 -3.55
CA VAL A 27 7.57 19.84 -2.73
C VAL A 27 6.98 18.86 -1.73
N ALA A 28 6.73 17.62 -2.16
CA ALA A 28 6.10 16.60 -1.34
C ALA A 28 7.13 15.92 -0.43
N VAL A 29 7.31 16.46 0.76
CA VAL A 29 8.17 15.87 1.80
C VAL A 29 7.38 14.93 2.71
N PRO A 30 8.01 13.89 3.29
CA PRO A 30 7.33 12.97 4.20
C PRO A 30 6.69 13.70 5.39
N VAL A 31 5.42 13.38 5.66
CA VAL A 31 4.70 13.94 6.80
C VAL A 31 5.28 13.48 8.13
N ALA A 32 4.99 14.21 9.21
CA ALA A 32 5.41 13.84 10.54
C ALA A 32 4.91 12.44 10.92
N ALA A 33 5.79 11.63 11.49
CA ALA A 33 5.46 10.31 12.00
C ALA A 33 4.57 10.43 13.26
N ARG A 34 3.68 9.47 13.44
CA ARG A 34 2.83 9.34 14.62
C ARG A 34 2.77 7.89 15.08
N ASN A 35 2.72 7.69 16.39
CA ASN A 35 2.56 6.36 16.96
C ASN A 35 1.06 6.01 16.99
N VAL A 36 0.69 4.85 16.47
CA VAL A 36 -0.69 4.38 16.42
C VAL A 36 -0.76 2.89 16.76
N GLU A 37 -1.91 2.45 17.24
CA GLU A 37 -2.24 1.04 17.46
C GLU A 37 -2.11 0.24 16.16
N LEU A 38 -1.68 -1.01 16.23
CA LEU A 38 -1.47 -1.87 15.05
C LEU A 38 -2.70 -1.97 14.14
N ALA A 39 -3.89 -2.07 14.71
CA ALA A 39 -5.13 -2.16 13.94
C ALA A 39 -5.38 -0.90 13.09
N ALA A 40 -5.06 0.28 13.63
CA ALA A 40 -5.20 1.56 12.94
C ALA A 40 -4.01 1.87 12.01
N ALA A 41 -2.90 1.11 12.14
CA ALA A 41 -1.71 1.27 11.32
C ALA A 41 -1.79 0.54 9.97
N VAL A 42 -2.70 -0.43 9.83
CA VAL A 42 -2.84 -1.21 8.60
C VAL A 42 -3.12 -0.30 7.40
N GLY A 43 -2.34 -0.48 6.33
CA GLY A 43 -2.36 0.36 5.15
C GLY A 43 -1.43 1.57 5.20
N ALA A 44 -1.05 2.07 6.38
CA ALA A 44 -0.11 3.19 6.52
C ALA A 44 1.35 2.74 6.29
N THR A 45 2.22 3.70 6.03
CA THR A 45 3.65 3.46 5.82
C THR A 45 4.41 3.56 7.14
N LEU A 46 5.25 2.59 7.45
CA LEU A 46 6.10 2.59 8.65
C LEU A 46 7.12 3.72 8.57
N ALA A 47 7.24 4.48 9.67
CA ALA A 47 8.17 5.59 9.77
C ALA A 47 9.55 5.19 10.33
N ALA A 48 9.63 4.01 10.96
CA ALA A 48 10.84 3.43 11.53
C ALA A 48 10.82 1.91 11.36
N ASP A 49 12.01 1.30 11.45
CA ASP A 49 12.13 -0.16 11.50
C ASP A 49 11.43 -0.69 12.75
N VAL A 50 10.79 -1.84 12.60
CA VAL A 50 10.13 -2.57 13.68
C VAL A 50 10.91 -3.85 13.93
N ALA A 51 11.53 -3.94 15.10
CA ALA A 51 12.36 -5.08 15.47
C ALA A 51 11.69 -5.93 16.58
N ALA A 52 12.05 -7.21 16.65
CA ALA A 52 11.62 -8.10 17.71
C ALA A 52 12.10 -7.59 19.09
N PRO A 53 11.19 -7.36 20.07
CA PRO A 53 11.57 -6.78 21.37
C PRO A 53 12.32 -7.78 22.27
N ALA A 54 12.16 -9.08 22.03
CA ALA A 54 12.78 -10.18 22.73
C ALA A 54 12.99 -11.35 21.77
N ASP A 55 13.70 -12.39 22.24
CA ASP A 55 13.73 -13.67 21.53
C ASP A 55 12.33 -14.29 21.47
N LEU A 56 11.96 -14.85 20.34
CA LEU A 56 10.68 -15.50 20.08
C LEU A 56 10.94 -16.93 19.58
N PRO A 57 10.51 -17.96 20.34
CA PRO A 57 10.05 -17.90 21.72
C PRO A 57 11.18 -17.46 22.70
N PRO A 58 10.84 -16.95 23.92
CA PRO A 58 11.85 -16.45 24.86
C PRO A 58 12.71 -17.57 25.49
N ALA A 59 12.24 -18.80 25.43
CA ALA A 59 12.94 -20.02 25.83
C ALA A 59 12.55 -21.14 24.88
N ALA A 60 13.30 -22.25 24.87
CA ALA A 60 12.92 -23.40 24.07
C ALA A 60 11.47 -23.83 24.40
N ALA A 61 10.66 -24.09 23.38
CA ALA A 61 9.23 -24.41 23.52
C ALA A 61 8.85 -25.65 22.70
N ALA A 62 7.91 -26.42 23.18
CA ALA A 62 7.36 -27.54 22.43
C ALA A 62 6.56 -27.05 21.20
N ILE A 63 6.75 -27.69 20.04
CA ILE A 63 5.96 -27.43 18.83
C ILE A 63 4.88 -28.49 18.58
N ARG A 64 4.80 -29.46 19.44
CA ARG A 64 3.76 -30.52 19.48
C ARG A 64 3.47 -30.93 20.93
N ASP A 65 2.28 -31.44 21.14
CA ASP A 65 1.90 -32.08 22.40
C ASP A 65 2.63 -33.41 22.55
N GLY A 66 3.07 -33.73 23.75
CA GLY A 66 3.79 -34.98 24.00
C GLY A 66 4.63 -34.98 25.27
N TRP A 67 5.59 -35.86 25.29
CA TRP A 67 6.44 -36.14 26.46
C TRP A 67 7.83 -35.53 26.26
N ALA A 68 8.17 -34.53 27.04
CA ALA A 68 9.51 -33.97 27.05
C ALA A 68 10.52 -34.91 27.67
N VAL A 69 11.58 -35.19 26.93
CA VAL A 69 12.65 -36.14 27.35
C VAL A 69 14.01 -35.55 26.98
N ALA A 70 15.06 -36.08 27.61
CA ALA A 70 16.42 -35.95 27.08
C ALA A 70 16.59 -37.02 25.98
N SER A 71 16.88 -36.58 24.76
CA SER A 71 16.97 -37.44 23.57
C SER A 71 18.00 -38.55 23.73
N GLU A 72 19.10 -38.27 24.45
CA GLU A 72 20.16 -39.22 24.74
C GLU A 72 19.66 -40.48 25.54
N LEU A 73 18.61 -40.34 26.35
CA LEU A 73 18.06 -41.43 27.16
C LEU A 73 17.20 -42.38 26.34
N VAL A 74 16.83 -42.01 25.11
CA VAL A 74 15.90 -42.78 24.27
C VAL A 74 16.47 -43.16 22.91
N LEU A 75 17.79 -43.08 22.74
CA LEU A 75 18.47 -43.37 21.48
C LEU A 75 18.18 -44.77 20.93
N ASP A 76 18.12 -45.77 21.82
CA ASP A 76 17.90 -47.16 21.45
C ASP A 76 16.43 -47.60 21.64
N ALA A 77 15.54 -46.66 21.96
CA ALA A 77 14.14 -46.99 22.22
C ALA A 77 13.41 -47.40 20.93
N GLY A 78 12.64 -48.47 21.03
CA GLY A 78 11.78 -48.99 19.96
C GLY A 78 10.65 -49.81 20.53
N SER A 79 9.62 -50.06 19.70
CA SER A 79 8.43 -50.83 20.10
C SER A 79 8.74 -52.28 20.55
N TYR A 80 9.85 -52.86 20.07
CA TYR A 80 10.31 -54.18 20.49
C TYR A 80 11.42 -54.13 21.54
N ALA A 81 11.95 -52.96 21.81
CA ALA A 81 12.98 -52.71 22.81
C ALA A 81 12.63 -51.42 23.58
N PRO A 82 11.61 -51.44 24.44
CA PRO A 82 11.25 -50.27 25.24
C PRO A 82 12.39 -49.89 26.20
N VAL A 83 12.59 -48.56 26.35
CA VAL A 83 13.61 -48.03 27.25
C VAL A 83 12.92 -47.39 28.47
N PRO A 84 13.24 -47.83 29.72
CA PRO A 84 12.72 -47.20 30.92
C PRO A 84 13.17 -45.74 31.04
N LEU A 85 12.22 -44.85 31.34
CA LEU A 85 12.45 -43.41 31.50
C LEU A 85 12.69 -43.08 33.00
N SER A 86 13.90 -42.58 33.29
CA SER A 86 14.26 -42.08 34.61
C SER A 86 15.13 -40.82 34.43
N PRO A 87 14.67 -39.64 34.87
CA PRO A 87 13.40 -39.36 35.54
C PRO A 87 12.16 -39.60 34.64
N LEU A 88 10.97 -39.62 35.24
CA LEU A 88 9.71 -39.70 34.50
C LEU A 88 9.60 -38.54 33.48
N PRO A 89 9.08 -38.82 32.29
CA PRO A 89 8.91 -37.76 31.26
C PRO A 89 7.86 -36.77 31.71
N ILE A 90 8.03 -35.52 31.29
CA ILE A 90 7.10 -34.44 31.63
C ILE A 90 6.20 -34.18 30.45
N TRP A 91 4.89 -34.16 30.67
CA TRP A 91 3.95 -33.76 29.63
C TRP A 91 4.10 -32.29 29.28
N VAL A 92 4.15 -31.97 27.98
CA VAL A 92 4.17 -30.62 27.45
C VAL A 92 3.11 -30.46 26.38
N GLU A 93 2.54 -29.27 26.32
CA GLU A 93 1.61 -28.87 25.28
C GLU A 93 2.31 -27.94 24.30
N THR A 94 1.83 -27.86 23.06
CA THR A 94 2.31 -26.98 22.03
C THR A 94 2.37 -25.53 22.54
N GLY A 95 3.52 -24.87 22.35
CA GLY A 95 3.81 -23.53 22.88
C GLY A 95 4.29 -23.52 24.35
N GLY A 96 4.24 -24.64 25.06
CA GLY A 96 4.74 -24.75 26.43
C GLY A 96 6.28 -24.72 26.48
N ALA A 97 6.83 -24.09 27.52
CA ALA A 97 8.29 -24.06 27.72
C ALA A 97 8.83 -25.45 27.96
N MET A 98 9.97 -25.79 27.36
CA MET A 98 10.65 -27.06 27.59
C MET A 98 11.16 -27.15 29.03
N PRO A 99 10.89 -28.26 29.72
CA PRO A 99 11.44 -28.52 31.06
C PRO A 99 12.97 -28.57 31.04
N ALA A 100 13.58 -28.21 32.15
CA ALA A 100 15.03 -28.27 32.28
C ALA A 100 15.56 -29.69 32.02
N ARG A 101 16.68 -29.80 31.32
CA ARG A 101 17.36 -31.05 30.93
C ARG A 101 16.54 -31.94 29.97
N THR A 102 15.61 -31.36 29.23
CA THR A 102 14.92 -32.02 28.12
C THR A 102 15.25 -31.25 26.85
N ASP A 103 15.41 -31.93 25.73
CA ASP A 103 15.77 -31.37 24.45
C ASP A 103 14.94 -31.88 23.27
N ALA A 104 13.99 -32.80 23.56
CA ALA A 104 13.11 -33.35 22.53
C ALA A 104 11.72 -33.68 23.10
N VAL A 105 10.73 -33.80 22.21
CA VAL A 105 9.34 -34.20 22.58
C VAL A 105 8.96 -35.48 21.84
N LEU A 106 8.77 -36.54 22.58
CA LEU A 106 8.19 -37.80 22.08
C LEU A 106 6.69 -37.64 21.82
N PRO A 107 6.13 -38.19 20.72
CA PRO A 107 4.68 -38.28 20.51
C PRO A 107 3.96 -38.96 21.65
N VAL A 108 2.65 -38.68 21.80
CA VAL A 108 1.79 -39.22 22.87
C VAL A 108 1.86 -40.73 22.96
N ASP A 109 1.82 -41.40 21.83
CA ASP A 109 1.81 -42.87 21.67
C ASP A 109 3.19 -43.51 21.72
N ALA A 110 4.24 -42.71 21.76
CA ALA A 110 5.62 -43.20 21.90
C ALA A 110 6.04 -43.43 23.37
N VAL A 111 5.17 -43.20 24.33
CA VAL A 111 5.45 -43.45 25.76
C VAL A 111 4.31 -44.20 26.43
N THR A 112 4.65 -45.27 27.11
CA THR A 112 3.70 -45.99 27.99
C THR A 112 3.95 -45.60 29.44
N VAL A 113 2.94 -45.03 30.09
CA VAL A 113 3.00 -44.66 31.51
C VAL A 113 2.17 -45.64 32.32
N THR A 114 2.78 -46.29 33.32
CA THR A 114 2.14 -47.25 34.24
C THR A 114 2.39 -46.87 35.69
N LYS A 115 1.77 -47.61 36.64
CA LYS A 115 2.05 -47.41 38.07
C LYS A 115 3.51 -47.77 38.44
N ALA A 116 4.19 -48.56 37.61
CA ALA A 116 5.56 -48.99 37.83
C ALA A 116 6.61 -48.05 37.27
N GLY A 117 6.19 -47.12 36.39
CA GLY A 117 7.10 -46.17 35.72
C GLY A 117 6.64 -45.81 34.32
N ALA A 118 7.52 -45.23 33.53
CA ALA A 118 7.30 -44.90 32.12
C ALA A 118 8.38 -45.55 31.25
N GLU A 119 8.00 -45.93 30.02
CA GLU A 119 8.89 -46.52 29.02
C GLU A 119 8.70 -45.82 27.69
N ALA A 120 9.79 -45.47 27.01
CA ALA A 120 9.81 -44.97 25.65
C ALA A 120 9.74 -46.14 24.65
N LEU A 121 8.84 -46.06 23.71
CA LEU A 121 8.63 -47.04 22.64
C LEU A 121 9.23 -46.60 21.29
N ALA A 122 9.79 -45.40 21.23
CA ALA A 122 10.45 -44.82 20.05
C ALA A 122 11.60 -43.90 20.47
N SER A 123 12.61 -43.81 19.63
CA SER A 123 13.68 -42.81 19.73
C SER A 123 13.21 -41.46 19.19
N VAL A 124 13.87 -40.40 19.62
CA VAL A 124 13.67 -39.04 19.11
C VAL A 124 15.03 -38.35 18.99
N ALA A 125 15.20 -37.57 17.90
CA ALA A 125 16.45 -36.84 17.70
C ALA A 125 16.54 -35.58 18.59
N PRO A 126 17.74 -35.11 18.95
CA PRO A 126 17.92 -33.82 19.62
C PRO A 126 17.23 -32.70 18.90
N GLY A 127 16.44 -31.87 19.58
CA GLY A 127 15.68 -30.77 19.04
C GLY A 127 14.38 -31.14 18.31
N GLU A 128 14.09 -32.45 18.16
CA GLU A 128 12.86 -32.86 17.49
C GLU A 128 11.62 -32.57 18.38
N GLY A 129 10.65 -31.88 17.75
CA GLY A 129 9.46 -31.42 18.46
C GLY A 129 9.68 -30.16 19.32
N VAL A 130 10.83 -29.52 19.21
CA VAL A 130 11.20 -28.32 19.98
C VAL A 130 11.56 -27.17 19.07
N MET A 131 11.07 -25.99 19.38
CA MET A 131 11.52 -24.71 18.82
C MET A 131 12.53 -24.09 19.78
N ALA A 132 13.75 -23.84 19.31
CA ALA A 132 14.78 -23.20 20.12
C ALA A 132 14.40 -21.76 20.48
N ALA A 133 14.93 -21.22 21.56
CA ALA A 133 14.81 -19.81 21.90
C ALA A 133 15.28 -18.93 20.73
N GLY A 134 14.50 -17.92 20.35
CA GLY A 134 14.79 -17.01 19.27
C GLY A 134 14.67 -17.58 17.84
N ALA A 135 14.17 -18.81 17.67
CA ALA A 135 14.09 -19.45 16.36
C ALA A 135 13.06 -18.80 15.44
N ASP A 136 11.97 -18.25 15.95
CA ASP A 136 11.01 -17.46 15.15
C ASP A 136 11.58 -16.08 14.84
N ALA A 137 12.13 -15.40 15.84
CA ALA A 137 12.82 -14.14 15.68
C ALA A 137 13.78 -13.91 16.86
N ALA A 138 15.02 -13.64 16.56
CA ALA A 138 16.00 -13.23 17.57
C ALA A 138 15.72 -11.76 18.00
N LYS A 139 15.95 -11.46 19.28
CA LYS A 139 15.86 -10.10 19.81
C LYS A 139 16.64 -9.11 18.94
N GLY A 140 15.98 -8.03 18.53
CA GLY A 140 16.56 -6.98 17.69
C GLY A 140 16.54 -7.30 16.18
N SER A 141 16.13 -8.51 15.76
CA SER A 141 15.95 -8.79 14.32
C SER A 141 14.83 -7.93 13.76
N VAL A 142 15.06 -7.34 12.57
CA VAL A 142 14.09 -6.47 11.91
C VAL A 142 12.97 -7.30 11.30
N LEU A 143 11.75 -7.12 11.80
CA LEU A 143 10.54 -7.77 11.31
C LEU A 143 9.95 -7.01 10.11
N ARG A 144 9.98 -5.68 10.15
CA ARG A 144 9.53 -4.79 9.06
C ARG A 144 10.40 -3.53 9.02
N ARG A 145 10.61 -2.98 7.81
CA ARG A 145 11.48 -1.82 7.62
C ARG A 145 10.69 -0.51 7.50
N ALA A 146 11.35 0.59 7.82
CA ALA A 146 10.88 1.93 7.51
C ALA A 146 10.63 2.07 6.00
N GLY A 147 9.56 2.79 5.64
CA GLY A 147 9.16 2.98 4.24
C GLY A 147 8.27 1.87 3.68
N GLU A 148 8.13 0.74 4.37
CA GLU A 148 7.22 -0.34 3.96
C GLU A 148 5.78 -0.05 4.40
N ARG A 149 4.82 -0.45 3.58
CA ARG A 149 3.40 -0.37 3.93
C ARG A 149 3.00 -1.55 4.81
N LEU A 150 2.32 -1.29 5.92
CA LEU A 150 1.88 -2.31 6.85
C LEU A 150 0.66 -3.07 6.30
N ARG A 151 0.81 -4.36 6.03
CA ARG A 151 -0.26 -5.26 5.58
C ARG A 151 -1.01 -5.86 6.79
N PRO A 152 -2.24 -6.36 6.62
CA PRO A 152 -2.94 -7.08 7.69
C PRO A 152 -2.15 -8.24 8.28
N SER A 153 -1.44 -9.01 7.44
CA SER A 153 -0.57 -10.12 7.87
C SER A 153 0.60 -9.63 8.74
N ASP A 154 1.18 -8.47 8.40
CA ASP A 154 2.27 -7.89 9.19
C ASP A 154 1.79 -7.48 10.58
N ALA A 155 0.59 -6.90 10.67
CA ALA A 155 -0.01 -6.55 11.96
C ALA A 155 -0.23 -7.79 12.85
N ALA A 156 -0.60 -8.94 12.26
CA ALA A 156 -0.72 -10.20 13.00
C ALA A 156 0.65 -10.69 13.53
N VAL A 157 1.69 -10.66 12.67
CA VAL A 157 3.06 -11.02 13.07
C VAL A 157 3.58 -10.11 14.17
N LEU A 158 3.44 -8.78 14.02
CA LEU A 158 3.89 -7.83 15.03
C LEU A 158 3.16 -7.99 16.37
N ARG A 159 1.86 -8.29 16.31
CA ARG A 159 1.08 -8.59 17.53
C ARG A 159 1.55 -9.86 18.20
N ALA A 160 1.84 -10.92 17.44
CA ALA A 160 2.42 -12.16 17.97
C ALA A 160 3.79 -11.91 18.60
N ALA A 161 4.55 -10.95 18.09
CA ALA A 161 5.81 -10.50 18.67
C ALA A 161 5.65 -9.59 19.89
N GLY A 162 4.42 -9.36 20.39
CA GLY A 162 4.14 -8.53 21.56
C GLY A 162 4.15 -7.02 21.29
N ILE A 163 4.15 -6.60 20.02
CA ILE A 163 4.13 -5.19 19.61
C ILE A 163 2.68 -4.73 19.53
N ALA A 164 2.31 -3.71 20.26
CA ALA A 164 0.95 -3.17 20.29
C ALA A 164 0.76 -1.95 19.39
N SER A 165 1.81 -1.16 19.17
CA SER A 165 1.77 0.08 18.39
C SER A 165 3.04 0.25 17.56
N VAL A 166 2.92 1.02 16.48
CA VAL A 166 4.03 1.32 15.56
C VAL A 166 4.02 2.79 15.15
N SER A 167 5.18 3.29 14.76
CA SER A 167 5.32 4.63 14.20
C SER A 167 5.02 4.60 12.70
N VAL A 168 4.05 5.40 12.24
CA VAL A 168 3.62 5.44 10.84
C VAL A 168 3.50 6.86 10.30
N ARG A 169 3.52 6.97 8.97
CA ARG A 169 3.10 8.15 8.22
C ARG A 169 1.85 7.80 7.42
N ALA A 170 0.79 8.56 7.64
CA ALA A 170 -0.47 8.46 6.91
C ALA A 170 -0.93 9.88 6.54
N PRO A 171 -0.60 10.36 5.32
CA PRO A 171 -0.92 11.71 4.88
C PRO A 171 -2.41 11.98 4.91
N ARG A 172 -2.82 13.10 5.49
CA ARG A 172 -4.22 13.58 5.49
C ARG A 172 -4.44 14.41 4.25
N VAL A 173 -5.32 13.95 3.39
CA VAL A 173 -5.61 14.60 2.11
C VAL A 173 -7.02 15.15 2.10
N LYS A 174 -7.13 16.46 1.93
CA LYS A 174 -8.42 17.14 1.77
C LYS A 174 -8.86 17.09 0.32
N ILE A 175 -10.06 16.57 0.08
CA ILE A 175 -10.69 16.54 -1.24
C ILE A 175 -11.72 17.66 -1.32
N PHE A 176 -11.55 18.58 -2.26
CA PHE A 176 -12.51 19.61 -2.59
C PHE A 176 -13.15 19.35 -3.96
N CYS A 177 -14.46 19.49 -4.07
CA CYS A 177 -15.18 19.35 -5.34
C CYS A 177 -15.75 20.67 -5.78
N ALA A 178 -15.32 21.18 -6.93
CA ALA A 178 -15.92 22.35 -7.53
C ALA A 178 -17.37 22.04 -7.95
N SER A 179 -18.29 22.88 -7.51
CA SER A 179 -19.73 22.73 -7.87
C SER A 179 -19.94 23.03 -9.35
N VAL A 180 -20.60 22.08 -10.05
CA VAL A 180 -21.09 22.26 -11.42
C VAL A 180 -22.58 21.98 -11.45
N PRO A 181 -23.43 22.83 -12.06
CA PRO A 181 -24.87 22.68 -11.99
C PRO A 181 -25.44 21.37 -12.53
N THR A 182 -24.71 20.69 -13.41
CA THR A 182 -25.18 19.52 -14.17
C THR A 182 -24.59 18.19 -13.72
N ARG A 183 -23.56 18.17 -12.87
CA ARG A 183 -22.89 16.95 -12.40
C ARG A 183 -22.29 17.19 -11.01
N SER A 184 -22.55 16.27 -10.11
CA SER A 184 -21.91 16.26 -8.80
C SER A 184 -20.59 15.49 -8.87
N HIS A 185 -19.45 16.20 -8.87
CA HIS A 185 -18.15 15.57 -8.71
C HIS A 185 -17.98 14.94 -7.32
N ALA A 186 -18.73 15.45 -6.33
CA ALA A 186 -18.76 14.89 -4.99
C ALA A 186 -19.31 13.46 -4.99
N ASP A 187 -20.31 13.18 -5.83
CA ASP A 187 -20.95 11.86 -5.86
C ASP A 187 -20.28 10.88 -6.83
N THR A 188 -19.50 11.37 -7.81
CA THR A 188 -18.94 10.52 -8.87
C THR A 188 -17.44 10.34 -8.76
N ILE A 189 -16.65 11.40 -8.59
CA ILE A 189 -15.18 11.35 -8.62
C ILE A 189 -14.61 11.29 -7.22
N SER A 190 -15.16 12.06 -6.28
CA SER A 190 -14.64 12.15 -4.91
C SER A 190 -14.58 10.78 -4.21
N PRO A 191 -15.59 9.89 -4.29
CA PRO A 191 -15.51 8.58 -3.65
C PRO A 191 -14.37 7.70 -4.20
N ILE A 192 -14.14 7.75 -5.52
CA ILE A 192 -13.06 6.98 -6.15
C ILE A 192 -11.69 7.51 -5.71
N VAL A 193 -11.53 8.83 -5.71
CA VAL A 193 -10.29 9.49 -5.26
C VAL A 193 -10.05 9.22 -3.76
N ALA A 194 -11.10 9.25 -2.93
CA ALA A 194 -10.99 8.94 -1.51
C ALA A 194 -10.51 7.50 -1.28
N ARG A 195 -11.11 6.52 -1.97
CA ARG A 195 -10.67 5.12 -1.89
C ARG A 195 -9.25 4.93 -2.40
N ALA A 196 -8.87 5.62 -3.45
CA ALA A 196 -7.51 5.57 -3.98
C ALA A 196 -6.49 6.19 -2.99
N ILE A 197 -6.84 7.26 -2.27
CA ILE A 197 -6.02 7.81 -1.18
C ILE A 197 -5.85 6.80 -0.06
N GLU A 198 -6.93 6.17 0.38
CA GLU A 198 -6.90 5.14 1.43
C GLU A 198 -6.09 3.92 1.01
N ALA A 199 -6.25 3.46 -0.23
CA ALA A 199 -5.47 2.38 -0.80
C ALA A 199 -3.96 2.69 -0.83
N GLU A 200 -3.57 3.96 -0.92
CA GLU A 200 -2.17 4.41 -0.82
C GLU A 200 -1.74 4.73 0.61
N GLY A 201 -2.53 4.39 1.63
CA GLY A 201 -2.21 4.58 3.04
C GLY A 201 -2.39 6.00 3.56
N GLY A 202 -3.07 6.85 2.81
CA GLY A 202 -3.50 8.17 3.24
C GLY A 202 -4.83 8.16 3.98
N VAL A 203 -5.21 9.31 4.53
CA VAL A 203 -6.50 9.55 5.16
C VAL A 203 -7.25 10.57 4.32
N ALA A 204 -8.33 10.15 3.67
CA ALA A 204 -9.16 11.03 2.84
C ALA A 204 -10.15 11.83 3.70
N GLN A 205 -10.26 13.12 3.41
CA GLN A 205 -11.19 14.02 4.08
C GLN A 205 -11.95 14.84 3.02
N VAL A 206 -13.22 14.53 2.79
CA VAL A 206 -14.02 15.33 1.86
C VAL A 206 -14.37 16.66 2.52
N ALA A 207 -13.95 17.75 1.89
CA ALA A 207 -14.11 19.08 2.42
C ALA A 207 -15.58 19.53 2.33
N GLN A 208 -16.14 19.95 3.45
CA GLN A 208 -17.39 20.71 3.50
C GLN A 208 -17.11 22.22 3.40
N ALA A 209 -16.13 22.61 2.57
CA ALA A 209 -15.71 23.99 2.41
C ALA A 209 -16.63 24.73 1.44
N ALA A 210 -16.99 25.97 1.76
CA ALA A 210 -17.84 26.81 0.94
C ALA A 210 -17.18 27.21 -0.39
N SER A 211 -15.84 27.17 -0.47
CA SER A 211 -15.07 27.53 -1.66
C SER A 211 -13.72 26.82 -1.69
N LEU A 212 -13.11 26.74 -2.91
CA LEU A 212 -11.75 26.26 -3.05
C LEU A 212 -10.75 27.10 -2.22
N GLU A 213 -10.96 28.40 -2.17
CA GLU A 213 -10.13 29.31 -1.36
C GLU A 213 -10.09 28.89 0.09
N SER A 214 -11.25 28.65 0.70
CA SER A 214 -11.31 28.21 2.11
C SER A 214 -10.69 26.83 2.31
N ALA A 215 -10.77 25.94 1.32
CA ALA A 215 -10.10 24.64 1.36
C ALA A 215 -8.57 24.77 1.28
N LEU A 216 -8.07 25.68 0.43
CA LEU A 216 -6.63 25.96 0.28
C LEU A 216 -6.01 26.65 1.51
N LEU A 217 -6.79 27.38 2.27
CA LEU A 217 -6.34 28.05 3.50
C LEU A 217 -6.36 27.15 4.75
N ASP A 218 -6.95 25.98 4.65
CA ASP A 218 -7.01 25.03 5.75
C ASP A 218 -5.63 24.41 6.05
N ARG A 219 -5.29 24.38 7.33
CA ARG A 219 -4.02 23.85 7.83
C ARG A 219 -4.14 22.45 8.45
N GLY A 220 -5.32 21.87 8.40
CA GLY A 220 -5.61 20.55 8.99
C GLY A 220 -5.24 19.36 8.14
N SER A 221 -4.76 19.59 6.91
CA SER A 221 -4.40 18.56 5.93
C SER A 221 -2.94 18.68 5.50
N ASP A 222 -2.37 17.59 5.01
CA ASP A 222 -0.98 17.51 4.56
C ASP A 222 -0.89 17.67 3.02
N ALA A 223 -2.02 17.52 2.32
CA ALA A 223 -2.18 17.80 0.88
C ALA A 223 -3.63 18.12 0.54
N ILE A 224 -3.84 18.75 -0.60
CA ILE A 224 -5.16 19.08 -1.11
C ILE A 224 -5.32 18.51 -2.53
N VAL A 225 -6.45 17.85 -2.77
CA VAL A 225 -6.88 17.41 -4.09
C VAL A 225 -8.18 18.15 -4.43
N ALA A 226 -8.15 19.03 -5.43
CA ALA A 226 -9.35 19.71 -5.86
C ALA A 226 -9.81 19.16 -7.23
N ILE A 227 -11.11 18.88 -7.36
CA ILE A 227 -11.70 18.24 -8.52
C ILE A 227 -12.56 19.26 -9.30
N GLY A 228 -12.23 19.47 -10.57
CA GLY A 228 -12.94 20.36 -11.48
C GLY A 228 -12.37 21.78 -11.54
N GLY A 229 -12.78 22.53 -12.56
CA GLY A 229 -12.41 23.93 -12.75
C GLY A 229 -10.99 24.16 -13.28
N THR A 230 -10.36 23.17 -13.89
CA THR A 230 -8.96 23.24 -14.38
C THR A 230 -8.84 23.59 -15.86
N GLY A 231 -9.93 23.51 -16.62
CA GLY A 231 -9.92 23.74 -18.05
C GLY A 231 -9.88 25.22 -18.47
N THR A 232 -10.26 25.49 -19.72
CA THR A 232 -10.28 26.83 -20.33
C THR A 232 -11.70 27.40 -20.42
N GLY A 233 -12.67 26.73 -19.81
CA GLY A 233 -14.07 27.14 -19.81
C GLY A 233 -14.31 28.43 -18.99
N LYS A 234 -15.40 29.13 -19.28
CA LYS A 234 -15.77 30.38 -18.58
C LYS A 234 -15.95 30.22 -17.06
N ARG A 235 -16.30 29.03 -16.61
CA ARG A 235 -16.50 28.70 -15.18
C ARG A 235 -15.26 28.12 -14.51
N ASP A 236 -14.22 27.81 -15.29
CA ASP A 236 -13.00 27.22 -14.75
C ASP A 236 -12.17 28.28 -14.02
N ALA A 237 -12.03 28.13 -12.74
CA ALA A 237 -11.39 29.10 -11.86
C ALA A 237 -10.39 28.49 -10.87
N SER A 238 -10.25 27.14 -10.82
CA SER A 238 -9.44 26.47 -9.79
C SER A 238 -7.98 26.87 -9.87
N VAL A 239 -7.40 26.97 -11.08
CA VAL A 239 -6.00 27.36 -11.26
C VAL A 239 -5.78 28.83 -10.89
N LYS A 240 -6.71 29.73 -11.26
CA LYS A 240 -6.65 31.15 -10.84
C LYS A 240 -6.75 31.29 -9.33
N THR A 241 -7.64 30.52 -8.70
CA THR A 241 -7.78 30.55 -7.23
C THR A 241 -6.49 30.08 -6.57
N LEU A 242 -5.87 29.00 -7.05
CA LEU A 242 -4.57 28.56 -6.54
C LEU A 242 -3.49 29.60 -6.77
N ALA A 243 -3.42 30.26 -7.93
CA ALA A 243 -2.46 31.30 -8.21
C ALA A 243 -2.59 32.53 -7.28
N ARG A 244 -3.80 32.80 -6.80
CA ARG A 244 -4.06 33.92 -5.87
C ARG A 244 -3.69 33.59 -4.42
N ILE A 245 -3.89 32.35 -4.00
CA ILE A 245 -3.71 31.92 -2.60
C ILE A 245 -2.32 31.32 -2.35
N GLY A 246 -1.72 30.77 -3.38
CA GLY A 246 -0.45 30.08 -3.34
C GLY A 246 0.36 30.25 -4.60
N LYS A 247 1.00 29.17 -5.03
CA LYS A 247 1.83 29.14 -6.24
C LYS A 247 1.39 28.00 -7.15
N VAL A 248 1.10 28.30 -8.41
CA VAL A 248 0.95 27.29 -9.46
C VAL A 248 2.34 26.95 -9.98
N GLU A 249 2.73 25.70 -9.84
CA GLU A 249 4.02 25.19 -10.36
C GLU A 249 3.88 24.75 -11.83
N ILE A 250 2.80 24.02 -12.15
CA ILE A 250 2.54 23.49 -13.48
C ILE A 250 1.03 23.58 -13.76
N HIS A 251 0.64 24.07 -14.93
CA HIS A 251 -0.70 23.97 -15.49
C HIS A 251 -0.61 23.41 -16.90
N GLY A 252 -1.19 22.24 -17.11
CA GLY A 252 -1.09 21.44 -18.31
C GLY A 252 -0.09 20.30 -18.15
N PHE A 253 -0.63 19.06 -18.07
CA PHE A 253 0.16 17.84 -17.90
C PHE A 253 0.28 17.10 -19.21
N GLY A 254 1.48 16.60 -19.52
CA GLY A 254 1.72 15.69 -20.64
C GLY A 254 1.22 14.27 -20.33
N ILE A 255 -0.03 14.16 -19.87
CA ILE A 255 -0.71 12.91 -19.52
C ILE A 255 -2.07 12.86 -20.21
N ALA A 256 -2.36 11.80 -20.93
CA ALA A 256 -3.66 11.58 -21.56
C ALA A 256 -4.38 10.33 -20.98
N PRO A 257 -5.69 10.48 -20.63
CA PRO A 257 -6.42 11.72 -20.45
C PRO A 257 -5.97 12.46 -19.18
N GLY A 258 -5.97 13.81 -19.20
CA GLY A 258 -5.59 14.58 -18.00
C GLY A 258 -4.88 15.91 -18.27
N GLU A 259 -4.80 16.33 -19.53
CA GLU A 259 -3.99 17.44 -20.03
C GLU A 259 -4.29 18.79 -19.35
N THR A 260 -5.50 18.95 -18.80
CA THR A 260 -5.90 20.21 -18.14
C THR A 260 -5.57 20.25 -16.65
N ALA A 261 -4.98 19.20 -16.09
CA ALA A 261 -4.60 19.16 -14.68
C ALA A 261 -3.56 20.23 -14.32
N ALA A 262 -3.51 20.57 -13.03
CA ALA A 262 -2.49 21.49 -12.53
C ALA A 262 -1.95 21.02 -11.17
N PHE A 263 -0.73 21.43 -10.88
CA PHE A 263 -0.03 21.18 -9.64
C PHE A 263 0.53 22.48 -9.07
N GLY A 264 0.51 22.62 -7.76
CA GLY A 264 1.08 23.77 -7.08
C GLY A 264 1.16 23.61 -5.58
N ILE A 265 1.29 24.73 -4.88
CA ILE A 265 1.52 24.80 -3.44
C ILE A 265 0.59 25.84 -2.83
N ALA A 266 -0.05 25.51 -1.72
CA ALA A 266 -0.73 26.47 -0.86
C ALA A 266 -0.39 26.13 0.59
N ASN A 267 -0.10 27.14 1.42
CA ASN A 267 0.32 26.97 2.82
C ASN A 267 1.45 25.93 3.03
N SER A 268 2.40 25.86 2.11
CA SER A 268 3.49 24.88 2.09
C SER A 268 3.05 23.43 1.85
N HIS A 269 1.78 23.19 1.51
CA HIS A 269 1.26 21.86 1.18
C HIS A 269 1.10 21.70 -0.33
N PRO A 270 1.37 20.51 -0.89
CA PRO A 270 1.11 20.22 -2.29
C PRO A 270 -0.39 20.24 -2.58
N VAL A 271 -0.74 20.83 -3.72
CA VAL A 271 -2.10 20.94 -4.24
C VAL A 271 -2.15 20.34 -5.62
N LEU A 272 -2.98 19.29 -5.79
CA LEU A 272 -3.24 18.66 -7.07
C LEU A 272 -4.65 19.05 -7.53
N LEU A 273 -4.73 19.73 -8.69
CA LEU A 273 -6.00 20.12 -9.31
C LEU A 273 -6.33 19.11 -10.42
N LEU A 274 -7.35 18.30 -10.20
CA LEU A 274 -7.82 17.28 -11.13
C LEU A 274 -8.88 17.85 -12.08
N PRO A 275 -8.89 17.41 -13.35
CA PRO A 275 -9.97 17.74 -14.28
C PRO A 275 -11.35 17.31 -13.75
N GLY A 276 -12.41 17.95 -14.24
CA GLY A 276 -13.79 17.61 -13.89
C GLY A 276 -14.37 16.39 -14.64
N ARG A 277 -13.64 15.80 -15.58
CA ARG A 277 -14.03 14.55 -16.26
C ARG A 277 -13.51 13.38 -15.45
N LEU A 278 -14.37 12.35 -15.26
CA LEU A 278 -14.06 11.18 -14.44
C LEU A 278 -12.80 10.44 -14.92
N ASP A 279 -12.71 10.17 -16.21
CA ASP A 279 -11.58 9.49 -16.83
C ASP A 279 -10.24 10.27 -16.66
N ALA A 280 -10.27 11.57 -16.90
CA ALA A 280 -9.10 12.43 -16.77
C ALA A 280 -8.69 12.61 -15.29
N ALA A 281 -9.65 12.79 -14.39
CA ALA A 281 -9.37 12.88 -12.96
C ALA A 281 -8.73 11.59 -12.42
N LEU A 282 -9.29 10.44 -12.81
CA LEU A 282 -8.76 9.13 -12.41
C LEU A 282 -7.35 8.92 -12.95
N SER A 283 -7.11 9.18 -14.24
CA SER A 283 -5.79 9.01 -14.87
C SER A 283 -4.71 9.87 -14.20
N VAL A 284 -5.00 11.15 -13.96
CA VAL A 284 -4.06 12.04 -13.27
C VAL A 284 -3.82 11.57 -11.84
N PHE A 285 -4.85 11.12 -11.14
CA PHE A 285 -4.69 10.61 -9.78
C PHE A 285 -3.87 9.33 -9.74
N LEU A 286 -4.10 8.38 -10.65
CA LEU A 286 -3.35 7.11 -10.74
C LEU A 286 -1.85 7.35 -10.98
N VAL A 287 -1.48 8.36 -11.77
CA VAL A 287 -0.09 8.65 -12.11
C VAL A 287 0.55 9.62 -11.11
N VAL A 288 -0.08 10.77 -10.88
CA VAL A 288 0.50 11.88 -10.10
C VAL A 288 0.04 11.87 -8.64
N GLY A 289 -1.25 11.63 -8.41
CA GLY A 289 -1.82 11.59 -7.07
C GLY A 289 -1.18 10.48 -6.21
N ARG A 290 -1.04 9.28 -6.77
CA ARG A 290 -0.36 8.16 -6.10
C ARG A 290 1.12 8.47 -5.82
N ALA A 291 1.83 9.05 -6.80
CA ALA A 291 3.21 9.47 -6.61
C ALA A 291 3.35 10.51 -5.48
N MET A 292 2.44 11.48 -5.41
CA MET A 292 2.38 12.46 -4.33
C MET A 292 2.18 11.80 -2.97
N LEU A 293 1.23 10.88 -2.86
CA LEU A 293 0.95 10.17 -1.61
C LEU A 293 2.13 9.32 -1.14
N LYS A 294 2.78 8.58 -2.04
CA LYS A 294 3.98 7.80 -1.72
C LYS A 294 5.08 8.67 -1.12
N ARG A 295 5.33 9.85 -1.69
CA ARG A 295 6.33 10.80 -1.16
C ARG A 295 5.95 11.34 0.21
N LEU A 296 4.71 11.78 0.37
CA LEU A 296 4.20 12.27 1.64
C LEU A 296 4.22 11.19 2.73
N ALA A 297 3.99 9.95 2.38
CA ALA A 297 4.09 8.81 3.28
C ALA A 297 5.54 8.37 3.55
N GLY A 298 6.52 8.82 2.73
CA GLY A 298 7.88 8.28 2.77
C GLY A 298 7.91 6.79 2.40
N CYS A 299 7.01 6.35 1.50
CA CYS A 299 6.89 4.97 1.08
C CYS A 299 8.01 4.63 0.09
N GLY A 300 8.85 3.65 0.45
CA GLY A 300 9.92 3.11 -0.38
C GLY A 300 9.52 1.88 -1.20
N ASP A 301 8.33 1.35 -0.96
CA ASP A 301 7.87 0.17 -1.67
C ASP A 301 7.76 0.43 -3.18
N ALA A 302 8.24 -0.53 -3.97
CA ALA A 302 7.99 -0.54 -5.40
C ALA A 302 6.49 -0.51 -5.67
N ASP A 303 6.09 0.09 -6.78
CA ASP A 303 4.69 0.08 -7.21
C ASP A 303 4.35 -1.32 -7.74
N PRO A 304 3.52 -2.11 -7.05
CA PRO A 304 3.26 -3.47 -7.47
C PRO A 304 2.63 -3.47 -8.86
N ALA A 305 3.29 -4.12 -9.79
CA ALA A 305 2.82 -4.30 -11.16
C ALA A 305 2.78 -5.79 -11.51
N ILE A 306 1.83 -6.15 -12.31
CA ILE A 306 1.62 -7.52 -12.79
C ILE A 306 2.01 -7.54 -14.27
N PRO A 307 2.99 -8.37 -14.69
CA PRO A 307 3.30 -8.52 -16.09
C PRO A 307 2.13 -9.21 -16.81
N VAL A 308 1.57 -8.54 -17.82
CA VAL A 308 0.43 -9.03 -18.60
C VAL A 308 0.76 -9.03 -20.08
N LYS A 309 0.32 -10.05 -20.81
CA LYS A 309 0.47 -10.13 -22.26
C LYS A 309 -0.74 -9.48 -22.93
N LEU A 310 -0.50 -8.47 -23.77
CA LEU A 310 -1.56 -7.75 -24.46
C LEU A 310 -2.24 -8.63 -25.52
N ALA A 311 -3.56 -8.73 -25.47
CA ALA A 311 -4.37 -9.43 -26.46
C ALA A 311 -4.47 -8.69 -27.81
N LYS A 312 -4.36 -7.35 -27.78
CA LYS A 312 -4.48 -6.47 -28.95
C LYS A 312 -3.42 -5.37 -28.91
N LYS A 313 -3.10 -4.81 -30.10
CA LYS A 313 -2.24 -3.62 -30.23
C LYS A 313 -2.89 -2.43 -29.51
N VAL A 314 -2.05 -1.63 -28.85
CA VAL A 314 -2.39 -0.29 -28.33
C VAL A 314 -1.58 0.73 -29.10
N ALA A 315 -2.24 1.75 -29.67
CA ALA A 315 -1.55 2.90 -30.24
C ALA A 315 -1.45 4.02 -29.20
N SER A 316 -0.38 4.79 -29.23
CA SER A 316 -0.14 5.93 -28.35
C SER A 316 0.30 7.16 -29.14
N THR A 317 0.06 8.34 -28.59
CA THR A 317 0.48 9.62 -29.16
C THR A 317 1.84 9.99 -28.58
N VAL A 318 2.86 10.06 -29.42
CA VAL A 318 4.20 10.49 -29.00
C VAL A 318 4.15 11.89 -28.37
N GLY A 319 4.83 12.04 -27.25
CA GLY A 319 4.88 13.29 -26.48
C GLY A 319 3.96 13.31 -25.25
N LEU A 320 3.04 12.36 -25.11
CA LEU A 320 2.15 12.22 -23.96
C LEU A 320 2.36 10.88 -23.27
N ALA A 321 2.39 10.88 -21.94
CA ALA A 321 2.24 9.64 -21.17
C ALA A 321 0.76 9.25 -21.19
N GLU A 322 0.43 8.06 -21.69
CA GLU A 322 -0.97 7.64 -21.82
C GLU A 322 -1.33 6.54 -20.81
N VAL A 323 -2.41 6.78 -20.07
CA VAL A 323 -3.05 5.76 -19.25
C VAL A 323 -3.96 4.93 -20.15
N VAL A 324 -3.83 3.61 -20.08
CA VAL A 324 -4.66 2.66 -20.84
C VAL A 324 -5.34 1.73 -19.86
N LEU A 325 -6.67 1.67 -19.90
CA LEU A 325 -7.43 0.73 -19.10
C LEU A 325 -7.31 -0.67 -19.68
N ILE A 326 -7.16 -1.64 -18.79
CA ILE A 326 -6.96 -3.05 -19.12
C ILE A 326 -8.04 -3.90 -18.47
N ARG A 327 -8.58 -4.85 -19.24
CA ARG A 327 -9.39 -5.94 -18.76
C ARG A 327 -8.62 -7.25 -18.89
N LEU A 328 -8.62 -8.06 -17.85
CA LEU A 328 -8.07 -9.40 -17.89
C LEU A 328 -9.09 -10.37 -18.53
N GLY A 329 -8.64 -11.16 -19.48
CA GLY A 329 -9.46 -12.12 -20.19
C GLY A 329 -8.69 -13.41 -20.47
N GLU A 330 -9.38 -14.45 -20.96
CA GLU A 330 -8.79 -15.76 -21.26
C GLU A 330 -7.64 -15.69 -22.28
N ASN A 331 -7.71 -14.76 -23.21
CA ASN A 331 -6.70 -14.60 -24.28
C ASN A 331 -5.62 -13.54 -23.94
N GLY A 332 -5.54 -13.10 -22.68
CA GLY A 332 -4.61 -12.06 -22.21
C GLY A 332 -5.30 -10.75 -21.83
N ALA A 333 -4.50 -9.72 -21.65
CA ALA A 333 -4.92 -8.40 -21.23
C ALA A 333 -5.52 -7.62 -22.42
N GLU A 334 -6.81 -7.29 -22.36
CA GLU A 334 -7.52 -6.54 -23.39
C GLU A 334 -7.47 -5.04 -23.09
N PRO A 335 -6.86 -4.21 -23.96
CA PRO A 335 -6.93 -2.77 -23.84
C PRO A 335 -8.36 -2.29 -24.14
N LEU A 336 -8.91 -1.44 -23.26
CA LEU A 336 -10.28 -0.92 -23.37
C LEU A 336 -10.37 0.47 -23.97
N GLY A 337 -9.25 1.16 -24.18
CA GLY A 337 -9.20 2.48 -24.81
C GLY A 337 -8.00 3.29 -24.37
N THR A 338 -7.69 4.32 -25.16
CA THR A 338 -6.67 5.35 -24.94
C THR A 338 -7.31 6.74 -25.09
N GLY A 339 -6.71 7.76 -24.50
CA GLY A 339 -7.11 9.18 -24.67
C GLY A 339 -8.41 9.56 -23.93
N VAL A 340 -9.54 8.92 -24.22
CA VAL A 340 -10.84 9.17 -23.56
C VAL A 340 -11.47 7.84 -23.19
N PHE A 341 -11.87 7.70 -21.93
CA PHE A 341 -12.51 6.46 -21.48
C PHE A 341 -14.04 6.59 -21.43
N SER A 342 -14.72 5.64 -22.05
CA SER A 342 -16.17 5.51 -21.86
C SER A 342 -16.48 4.99 -20.45
N LEU A 343 -17.67 5.29 -19.95
CA LEU A 343 -18.14 4.70 -18.70
C LEU A 343 -18.14 3.17 -18.74
N GLN A 344 -18.40 2.59 -19.91
CA GLN A 344 -18.36 1.15 -20.12
C GLN A 344 -16.93 0.60 -19.97
N ALA A 345 -15.92 1.30 -20.48
CA ALA A 345 -14.53 0.92 -20.33
C ALA A 345 -14.11 0.96 -18.85
N LEU A 346 -14.45 2.06 -18.15
CA LEU A 346 -14.19 2.21 -16.72
C LEU A 346 -14.85 1.12 -15.87
N ALA A 347 -16.10 0.78 -16.18
CA ALA A 347 -16.86 -0.25 -15.45
C ALA A 347 -16.33 -1.69 -15.66
N ARG A 348 -15.57 -1.93 -16.73
CA ARG A 348 -15.05 -3.25 -17.11
C ARG A 348 -13.56 -3.42 -16.86
N ALA A 349 -12.87 -2.36 -16.49
CA ALA A 349 -11.43 -2.38 -16.28
C ALA A 349 -11.05 -3.06 -14.97
N ASP A 350 -10.10 -3.96 -15.02
CA ASP A 350 -9.48 -4.60 -13.85
C ASP A 350 -8.24 -3.83 -13.40
N GLY A 351 -7.58 -3.13 -14.33
CA GLY A 351 -6.35 -2.40 -14.07
C GLY A 351 -6.03 -1.41 -15.18
N TRP A 352 -4.81 -0.90 -15.12
CA TRP A 352 -4.30 0.07 -16.07
C TRP A 352 -2.80 -0.13 -16.33
N ILE A 353 -2.34 0.30 -17.48
CA ILE A 353 -0.93 0.43 -17.85
C ILE A 353 -0.61 1.89 -18.17
N LEU A 354 0.65 2.28 -18.05
CA LEU A 354 1.14 3.58 -18.47
C LEU A 354 2.05 3.39 -19.67
N LEU A 355 1.71 4.01 -20.80
CA LEU A 355 2.58 4.11 -21.96
C LEU A 355 3.45 5.35 -21.82
N PRO A 356 4.77 5.22 -21.94
CA PRO A 356 5.67 6.36 -21.81
C PRO A 356 5.57 7.31 -23.02
N PRO A 357 5.92 8.60 -22.86
CA PRO A 357 5.70 9.63 -23.89
C PRO A 357 6.51 9.43 -25.17
N GLU A 358 7.57 8.64 -25.14
CA GLU A 358 8.37 8.27 -26.30
C GLU A 358 7.80 7.09 -27.10
N SER A 359 6.74 6.44 -26.59
CA SER A 359 6.16 5.25 -27.20
C SER A 359 5.10 5.60 -28.26
N GLU A 360 5.14 4.92 -29.41
CA GLU A 360 4.03 4.90 -30.37
C GLU A 360 2.96 3.87 -30.02
N GLY A 361 3.12 3.16 -28.87
CA GLY A 361 2.23 2.14 -28.39
C GLY A 361 2.92 0.77 -28.22
N LEU A 362 2.11 -0.26 -28.05
CA LEU A 362 2.56 -1.63 -27.83
C LEU A 362 1.86 -2.58 -28.80
N ALA A 363 2.61 -3.52 -29.36
CA ALA A 363 2.07 -4.54 -30.26
C ALA A 363 1.20 -5.56 -29.51
N ALA A 364 0.30 -6.25 -30.22
CA ALA A 364 -0.35 -7.43 -29.69
C ALA A 364 0.72 -8.47 -29.30
N GLY A 365 0.55 -9.11 -28.16
CA GLY A 365 1.51 -10.08 -27.62
C GLY A 365 2.65 -9.46 -26.81
N ALA A 366 2.82 -8.15 -26.80
CA ALA A 366 3.80 -7.48 -25.95
C ALA A 366 3.46 -7.66 -24.46
N ILE A 367 4.49 -7.70 -23.61
CA ILE A 367 4.33 -7.69 -22.14
C ILE A 367 4.27 -6.24 -21.66
N ALA A 368 3.28 -5.95 -20.84
CA ALA A 368 3.10 -4.65 -20.20
C ALA A 368 2.95 -4.82 -18.70
N GLU A 369 3.34 -3.80 -17.94
CA GLU A 369 3.19 -3.77 -16.48
C GLU A 369 1.84 -3.17 -16.10
N MET A 370 0.90 -4.02 -15.71
CA MET A 370 -0.43 -3.62 -15.28
C MET A 370 -0.46 -3.38 -13.76
N ARG A 371 -1.11 -2.32 -13.36
CA ARG A 371 -1.47 -2.03 -11.97
C ARG A 371 -2.98 -2.16 -11.82
N LEU A 372 -3.41 -2.72 -10.68
CA LEU A 372 -4.83 -2.84 -10.38
C LEU A 372 -5.46 -1.45 -10.15
N LEU A 373 -6.73 -1.33 -10.48
CA LEU A 373 -7.53 -0.18 -10.05
C LEU A 373 -7.79 -0.25 -8.54
N PRO A 374 -7.90 0.91 -7.85
CA PRO A 374 -8.14 0.98 -6.41
C PRO A 374 -9.54 0.48 -5.99
#